data_2b4a32fda77324e08758e5fe12db0712
#
_entry.id   2b4a32fda77324e08758e5fe12db0712
#
_cell.length_a   1.000
_cell.length_b   1.000
_cell.length_c   1.000
_cell.angle_alpha   90.00
_cell.angle_beta   90.00
_cell.angle_gamma   90.00
#
_symmetry.space_group_name_H-M   'P 1'
#
loop_
_entity.id
_entity.type
_entity.pdbx_description
1 polymer ?
#
loop_
_entity_poly.entity_id
_entity_poly.type
_entity_poly.pdbx_seq_one_letter_code
_entity_poly.pdbx_strand_id
1 'polypeptide(L)'
;MKEHNATKLTTEIIALSNSNTWDLAKNEWVLSEVYEEDEPTTCLCGHFPIIEICVIRNKINGNETIVGNVCVKKFLGLPSDRIFSAIKRISKDNTKSLNIESIEYMNNRGWLTDWEYRFYCNTYNKRILSVKQMKSRENINQKLLRKSKNQFSYRGNSGEV
;
A
#
# COMPACT_ATOMS: atom_id res chain seq x y z
N MET A 1 -11.68 -15.28 7.57
CA MET A 1 -10.66 -15.23 8.64
C MET A 1 -11.20 -15.90 9.89
N LYS A 2 -10.37 -16.69 10.51
CA LYS A 2 -10.74 -17.38 11.74
C LYS A 2 -10.84 -16.35 12.89
N GLU A 3 -11.78 -16.54 13.79
CA GLU A 3 -12.01 -15.68 14.95
C GLU A 3 -10.73 -15.50 15.80
N HIS A 4 -9.95 -16.57 15.94
CA HIS A 4 -8.66 -16.57 16.61
C HIS A 4 -7.67 -15.53 16.03
N ASN A 5 -7.65 -15.41 14.70
CA ASN A 5 -6.74 -14.46 14.03
C ASN A 5 -7.16 -13.01 14.27
N ALA A 6 -8.47 -12.75 14.30
CA ALA A 6 -9.00 -11.41 14.60
C ALA A 6 -8.65 -10.99 16.03
N THR A 7 -8.80 -11.89 16.99
CA THR A 7 -8.45 -11.63 18.39
C THR A 7 -6.96 -11.36 18.55
N LYS A 8 -6.12 -12.17 17.91
CA LYS A 8 -4.66 -11.99 17.95
C LYS A 8 -4.25 -10.66 17.35
N LEU A 9 -4.80 -10.30 16.18
CA LEU A 9 -4.53 -9.02 15.53
C LEU A 9 -4.86 -7.84 16.45
N THR A 10 -6.06 -7.84 17.01
CA THR A 10 -6.54 -6.78 17.91
C THR A 10 -5.62 -6.64 19.12
N THR A 11 -5.27 -7.75 19.76
CA THR A 11 -4.39 -7.77 20.94
C THR A 11 -3.00 -7.21 20.61
N GLU A 12 -2.41 -7.64 19.49
CA GLU A 12 -1.07 -7.20 19.08
C GLU A 12 -1.05 -5.72 18.68
N ILE A 13 -2.07 -5.25 17.98
CA ILE A 13 -2.19 -3.84 17.59
C ILE A 13 -2.33 -2.96 18.84
N ILE A 14 -3.16 -3.33 19.80
CA ILE A 14 -3.30 -2.60 21.07
C ILE A 14 -1.96 -2.54 21.80
N ALA A 15 -1.24 -3.66 21.88
CA ALA A 15 0.06 -3.73 22.55
C ALA A 15 1.09 -2.78 21.94
N LEU A 16 1.02 -2.54 20.62
CA LEU A 16 1.92 -1.65 19.88
C LEU A 16 1.40 -0.20 19.84
N SER A 17 0.20 0.06 20.33
CA SER A 17 -0.46 1.36 20.29
C SER A 17 -0.26 2.14 21.58
N ASN A 18 -0.53 3.43 21.52
CA ASN A 18 -0.56 4.30 22.69
C ASN A 18 -1.82 4.07 23.54
N SER A 19 -2.96 3.84 22.90
CA SER A 19 -4.26 3.62 23.56
C SER A 19 -4.45 2.16 23.95
N ASN A 20 -5.21 1.92 25.02
CA ASN A 20 -5.48 0.59 25.56
C ASN A 20 -6.78 -0.04 25.03
N THR A 21 -7.55 0.69 24.24
CA THR A 21 -8.82 0.21 23.67
C THR A 21 -8.72 0.12 22.15
N TRP A 22 -9.40 -0.88 21.57
CA TRP A 22 -9.38 -1.10 20.12
C TRP A 22 -9.92 0.10 19.34
N ASP A 23 -11.03 0.69 19.79
CA ASP A 23 -11.67 1.79 19.08
C ASP A 23 -10.77 3.02 18.91
N LEU A 24 -9.89 3.27 19.89
CA LEU A 24 -8.92 4.34 19.83
C LEU A 24 -7.61 3.88 19.16
N ALA A 25 -7.14 2.70 19.51
CA ALA A 25 -5.86 2.16 19.01
C ALA A 25 -5.84 2.03 17.48
N LYS A 26 -6.91 1.52 16.88
CA LYS A 26 -6.95 1.32 15.41
C LYS A 26 -6.79 2.64 14.63
N ASN A 27 -7.22 3.77 15.18
CA ASN A 27 -7.15 5.07 14.53
C ASN A 27 -5.76 5.71 14.60
N GLU A 28 -4.82 5.14 15.36
CA GLU A 28 -3.46 5.62 15.46
C GLU A 28 -2.58 5.22 14.27
N TRP A 29 -3.05 4.27 13.45
CA TRP A 29 -2.24 3.63 12.42
C TRP A 29 -2.53 4.17 11.02
N VAL A 30 -1.46 4.32 10.24
CA VAL A 30 -1.52 4.72 8.83
C VAL A 30 -0.75 3.72 7.98
N LEU A 31 -1.15 3.60 6.72
CA LEU A 31 -0.45 2.77 5.75
C LEU A 31 0.85 3.48 5.34
N SER A 32 1.99 2.85 5.59
CA SER A 32 3.32 3.39 5.27
C SER A 32 3.81 2.87 3.93
N GLU A 33 3.76 1.56 3.73
CA GLU A 33 4.22 0.92 2.50
C GLU A 33 3.36 -0.28 2.13
N VAL A 34 3.33 -0.58 0.83
CA VAL A 34 2.80 -1.86 0.32
C VAL A 34 3.84 -2.48 -0.60
N TYR A 35 4.04 -3.80 -0.50
CA TYR A 35 4.93 -4.53 -1.39
C TYR A 35 4.56 -6.00 -1.42
N GLU A 36 5.10 -6.74 -2.41
CA GLU A 36 4.97 -8.19 -2.48
C GLU A 36 6.31 -8.84 -2.10
N GLU A 37 6.26 -9.87 -1.27
CA GLU A 37 7.43 -10.68 -0.94
C GLU A 37 7.54 -11.85 -1.91
N ASP A 38 8.77 -12.21 -2.27
CA ASP A 38 9.05 -13.41 -3.07
C ASP A 38 8.79 -14.68 -2.27
N GLU A 39 9.08 -14.64 -0.97
CA GLU A 39 8.81 -15.76 -0.06
C GLU A 39 7.67 -15.42 0.90
N PRO A 40 6.77 -16.39 1.16
CA PRO A 40 5.67 -16.20 2.09
C PRO A 40 6.14 -15.85 3.50
N THR A 41 5.43 -14.95 4.18
CA THR A 41 5.68 -14.59 5.57
C THR A 41 4.39 -14.68 6.37
N THR A 42 4.47 -14.39 7.66
CA THR A 42 3.35 -14.48 8.60
C THR A 42 2.81 -13.09 8.91
N CYS A 43 1.50 -12.90 8.78
CA CYS A 43 0.80 -11.69 9.21
C CYS A 43 0.85 -11.56 10.74
N LEU A 44 0.76 -10.32 11.24
CA LEU A 44 0.65 -10.06 12.68
C LEU A 44 -0.51 -10.84 13.34
N CYS A 45 -1.58 -11.12 12.59
CA CYS A 45 -2.70 -11.93 13.06
C CYS A 45 -2.38 -13.42 13.22
N GLY A 46 -1.21 -13.86 12.77
CA GLY A 46 -0.79 -15.25 12.77
C GLY A 46 -1.13 -16.03 11.51
N HIS A 47 -1.85 -15.43 10.56
CA HIS A 47 -2.15 -16.10 9.29
C HIS A 47 -0.88 -16.25 8.46
N PHE A 48 -0.68 -17.45 7.93
CA PHE A 48 0.38 -17.81 7.00
C PHE A 48 -0.22 -18.65 5.86
N PRO A 49 0.18 -18.51 4.62
CA PRO A 49 1.17 -17.56 4.11
C PRO A 49 0.54 -16.23 3.68
N ILE A 50 1.30 -15.14 3.76
CA ILE A 50 0.96 -13.89 3.09
C ILE A 50 2.10 -13.47 2.17
N ILE A 51 1.77 -12.88 1.02
CA ILE A 51 2.70 -12.35 0.01
C ILE A 51 2.50 -10.85 -0.15
N GLU A 52 1.25 -10.39 -0.14
CA GLU A 52 0.93 -8.96 -0.17
C GLU A 52 1.12 -8.37 1.22
N ILE A 53 2.18 -7.59 1.39
CA ILE A 53 2.61 -7.05 2.67
C ILE A 53 2.24 -5.58 2.77
N CYS A 54 1.67 -5.20 3.91
CA CYS A 54 1.40 -3.81 4.26
C CYS A 54 2.20 -3.46 5.50
N VAL A 55 3.06 -2.46 5.39
CA VAL A 55 3.71 -1.86 6.55
C VAL A 55 2.80 -0.75 7.07
N ILE A 56 2.40 -0.85 8.33
CA ILE A 56 1.62 0.17 8.99
C ILE A 56 2.46 0.84 10.07
N ARG A 57 2.27 2.14 10.24
CA ARG A 57 3.01 2.95 11.21
C ARG A 57 2.03 3.66 12.14
N ASN A 58 2.35 3.62 13.42
CA ASN A 58 1.61 4.38 14.42
C ASN A 58 2.06 5.84 14.39
N LYS A 59 1.13 6.77 14.15
CA LYS A 59 1.44 8.22 14.06
C LYS A 59 1.76 8.85 15.39
N ILE A 60 1.44 8.22 16.52
CA ILE A 60 1.64 8.76 17.86
C ILE A 60 3.00 8.35 18.42
N ASN A 61 3.32 7.05 18.39
CA ASN A 61 4.54 6.52 18.99
C ASN A 61 5.61 6.07 17.98
N GLY A 62 5.31 6.07 16.68
CA GLY A 62 6.26 5.70 15.63
C GLY A 62 6.48 4.21 15.44
N ASN A 63 5.78 3.34 16.17
CA ASN A 63 5.91 1.90 16.00
C ASN A 63 5.46 1.47 14.58
N GLU A 64 6.16 0.48 14.04
CA GLU A 64 5.82 -0.13 12.74
C GLU A 64 5.63 -1.63 12.89
N THR A 65 4.75 -2.18 12.07
CA THR A 65 4.56 -3.63 11.98
C THR A 65 4.07 -4.04 10.60
N ILE A 66 4.11 -5.33 10.33
CA ILE A 66 3.71 -5.92 9.04
C ILE A 66 2.38 -6.63 9.20
N VAL A 67 1.45 -6.32 8.31
CA VAL A 67 0.10 -6.91 8.29
C VAL A 67 -0.23 -7.30 6.85
N GLY A 68 -0.96 -8.40 6.68
CA GLY A 68 -1.45 -8.81 5.37
C GLY A 68 -2.53 -7.86 4.83
N ASN A 69 -2.67 -7.82 3.52
CA ASN A 69 -3.61 -6.93 2.83
C ASN A 69 -5.07 -7.14 3.32
N VAL A 70 -5.47 -8.38 3.56
CA VAL A 70 -6.84 -8.70 4.03
C VAL A 70 -7.10 -8.10 5.42
N CYS A 71 -6.14 -8.21 6.33
CA CYS A 71 -6.26 -7.65 7.68
C CYS A 71 -6.31 -6.14 7.68
N VAL A 72 -5.46 -5.50 6.87
CA VAL A 72 -5.43 -4.03 6.74
C VAL A 72 -6.79 -3.50 6.27
N LYS A 73 -7.34 -4.11 5.22
CA LYS A 73 -8.63 -3.72 4.67
C LYS A 73 -9.77 -3.96 5.67
N LYS A 74 -9.84 -5.16 6.24
CA LYS A 74 -10.99 -5.62 7.03
C LYS A 74 -11.04 -4.99 8.42
N PHE A 75 -9.90 -4.87 9.09
CA PHE A 75 -9.85 -4.44 10.50
C PHE A 75 -9.37 -3.02 10.69
N LEU A 76 -8.50 -2.51 9.81
CA LEU A 76 -7.97 -1.17 9.93
C LEU A 76 -8.61 -0.18 8.95
N GLY A 77 -9.38 -0.68 7.97
CA GLY A 77 -10.08 0.14 7.00
C GLY A 77 -9.17 0.94 6.07
N LEU A 78 -7.92 0.54 5.92
CA LEU A 78 -6.96 1.21 5.05
C LEU A 78 -7.07 0.69 3.61
N PRO A 79 -6.83 1.55 2.58
CA PRO A 79 -7.15 1.22 1.18
C PRO A 79 -6.05 0.43 0.44
N SER A 80 -5.36 -0.49 1.09
CA SER A 80 -4.23 -1.21 0.50
C SER A 80 -4.61 -2.06 -0.71
N ASP A 81 -5.77 -2.68 -0.72
CA ASP A 81 -6.26 -3.51 -1.83
C ASP A 81 -6.42 -2.69 -3.12
N ARG A 82 -6.85 -1.44 -3.03
CA ARG A 82 -6.99 -0.56 -4.18
C ARG A 82 -5.62 -0.15 -4.75
N ILE A 83 -4.63 0.01 -3.89
CA ILE A 83 -3.25 0.31 -4.27
C ILE A 83 -2.63 -0.89 -5.00
N PHE A 84 -2.72 -2.09 -4.43
CA PHE A 84 -2.24 -3.31 -5.07
C PHE A 84 -2.92 -3.54 -6.43
N SER A 85 -4.24 -3.38 -6.51
CA SER A 85 -5.01 -3.54 -7.75
C SER A 85 -4.57 -2.56 -8.83
N ALA A 86 -4.31 -1.31 -8.46
CA ALA A 86 -3.87 -0.28 -9.41
C ALA A 86 -2.47 -0.60 -9.96
N ILE A 87 -1.53 -0.99 -9.11
CA ILE A 87 -0.17 -1.36 -9.52
C ILE A 87 -0.23 -2.57 -10.48
N LYS A 88 -1.01 -3.58 -10.16
CA LYS A 88 -1.20 -4.76 -11.03
C LYS A 88 -1.80 -4.38 -12.38
N ARG A 89 -2.76 -3.47 -12.39
CA ARG A 89 -3.42 -3.00 -13.62
C ARG A 89 -2.43 -2.32 -14.56
N ILE A 90 -1.67 -1.33 -14.08
CA ILE A 90 -0.70 -0.61 -14.91
C ILE A 90 0.51 -1.49 -15.27
N SER A 91 0.82 -2.49 -14.48
CA SER A 91 1.84 -3.49 -14.79
C SER A 91 1.47 -4.34 -16.00
N LYS A 92 0.19 -4.68 -16.14
CA LYS A 92 -0.33 -5.43 -17.30
C LYS A 92 -0.52 -4.56 -18.53
N ASP A 93 -0.93 -3.31 -18.33
CA ASP A 93 -1.20 -2.36 -19.41
C ASP A 93 -0.92 -0.94 -18.91
N ASN A 94 0.21 -0.38 -19.31
CA ASN A 94 0.65 0.95 -18.85
C ASN A 94 -0.15 2.12 -19.41
N THR A 95 -1.14 1.85 -20.27
CA THR A 95 -2.10 2.89 -20.73
C THR A 95 -3.26 3.07 -19.76
N LYS A 96 -3.45 2.15 -18.82
CA LYS A 96 -4.53 2.19 -17.84
C LYS A 96 -4.26 3.24 -16.76
N SER A 97 -5.35 3.69 -16.14
CA SER A 97 -5.28 4.69 -15.08
C SER A 97 -5.09 4.07 -13.70
N LEU A 98 -4.42 4.81 -12.83
CA LEU A 98 -4.48 4.58 -11.40
C LEU A 98 -5.85 5.02 -10.85
N ASN A 99 -6.20 4.54 -9.66
CA ASN A 99 -7.31 5.09 -8.88
C ASN A 99 -6.80 6.19 -7.93
N ILE A 100 -7.72 6.92 -7.32
CA ILE A 100 -7.34 8.07 -6.48
C ILE A 100 -6.50 7.64 -5.26
N GLU A 101 -6.81 6.49 -4.66
CA GLU A 101 -6.10 5.97 -3.49
C GLU A 101 -4.63 5.69 -3.82
N SER A 102 -4.35 5.11 -4.98
CA SER A 102 -2.97 4.85 -5.42
C SER A 102 -2.23 6.13 -5.82
N ILE A 103 -2.92 7.10 -6.43
CA ILE A 103 -2.33 8.42 -6.74
C ILE A 103 -1.88 9.10 -5.45
N GLU A 104 -2.73 9.15 -4.44
CA GLU A 104 -2.40 9.73 -3.14
C GLU A 104 -1.25 8.99 -2.44
N TYR A 105 -1.28 7.66 -2.45
CA TYR A 105 -0.22 6.83 -1.89
C TYR A 105 1.13 7.16 -2.54
N MET A 106 1.19 7.17 -3.86
CA MET A 106 2.42 7.42 -4.61
C MET A 106 2.92 8.86 -4.45
N ASN A 107 2.00 9.82 -4.38
CA ASN A 107 2.34 11.22 -4.10
C ASN A 107 2.93 11.38 -2.69
N ASN A 108 2.34 10.74 -1.69
CA ASN A 108 2.85 10.77 -0.31
C ASN A 108 4.23 10.09 -0.18
N ARG A 109 4.53 9.14 -1.06
CA ARG A 109 5.86 8.50 -1.15
C ARG A 109 6.89 9.39 -1.88
N GLY A 110 6.49 10.52 -2.41
CA GLY A 110 7.38 11.39 -3.19
C GLY A 110 7.71 10.88 -4.59
N TRP A 111 6.89 9.96 -5.13
CA TRP A 111 7.11 9.34 -6.45
C TRP A 111 6.58 10.18 -7.62
N LEU A 112 5.73 11.14 -7.33
CA LEU A 112 5.14 12.03 -8.34
C LEU A 112 5.67 13.46 -8.14
N THR A 113 5.98 14.13 -9.25
CA THR A 113 6.20 15.57 -9.23
C THR A 113 4.86 16.30 -9.07
N ASP A 114 4.88 17.58 -8.71
CA ASP A 114 3.66 18.37 -8.58
C ASP A 114 2.83 18.38 -9.86
N TRP A 115 3.51 18.49 -11.02
CA TRP A 115 2.85 18.45 -12.32
C TRP A 115 2.20 17.08 -12.58
N GLU A 116 2.92 15.99 -12.31
CA GLU A 116 2.43 14.61 -12.49
C GLU A 116 1.23 14.33 -11.60
N TYR A 117 1.28 14.75 -10.35
CA TYR A 117 0.17 14.62 -9.42
C TYR A 117 -1.08 15.35 -9.93
N ARG A 118 -0.94 16.62 -10.30
CA ARG A 118 -2.05 17.41 -10.85
C ARG A 118 -2.59 16.83 -12.15
N PHE A 119 -1.70 16.39 -13.04
CA PHE A 119 -2.09 15.72 -14.29
C PHE A 119 -2.96 14.50 -14.00
N TYR A 120 -2.52 13.64 -13.08
CA TYR A 120 -3.24 12.43 -12.72
C TYR A 120 -4.58 12.74 -12.04
N CYS A 121 -4.63 13.67 -11.11
CA CYS A 121 -5.87 14.08 -10.46
C CYS A 121 -6.91 14.59 -11.47
N ASN A 122 -6.46 15.25 -12.54
CA ASN A 122 -7.33 15.80 -13.60
C ASN A 122 -7.75 14.74 -14.64
N THR A 123 -7.04 13.63 -14.77
CA THR A 123 -7.24 12.68 -15.88
C THR A 123 -7.59 11.26 -15.47
N TYR A 124 -7.47 10.88 -14.21
CA TYR A 124 -7.61 9.48 -13.78
C TYR A 124 -8.98 8.87 -14.11
N ASN A 125 -10.03 9.67 -14.08
CA ASN A 125 -11.40 9.23 -14.35
C ASN A 125 -11.91 9.57 -15.75
N LYS A 126 -11.06 10.14 -16.63
CA LYS A 126 -11.44 10.42 -18.00
C LYS A 126 -11.43 9.15 -18.85
N ARG A 127 -12.49 8.93 -19.61
CA ARG A 127 -12.60 7.80 -20.54
C ARG A 127 -11.68 7.92 -21.74
N ILE A 128 -11.54 9.16 -22.25
CA ILE A 128 -10.77 9.44 -23.47
C ILE A 128 -9.73 10.51 -23.15
N LEU A 129 -8.48 10.18 -23.46
CA LEU A 129 -7.36 11.11 -23.38
C LEU A 129 -6.92 11.50 -24.79
N SER A 130 -6.37 12.71 -24.93
CA SER A 130 -5.65 13.08 -26.15
C SER A 130 -4.39 12.21 -26.31
N VAL A 131 -3.84 12.15 -27.50
CA VAL A 131 -2.59 11.41 -27.77
C VAL A 131 -1.47 11.88 -26.85
N LYS A 132 -1.35 13.18 -26.65
CA LYS A 132 -0.34 13.77 -25.76
C LYS A 132 -0.57 13.39 -24.28
N GLN A 133 -1.82 13.41 -23.82
CA GLN A 133 -2.16 13.01 -22.45
C GLN A 133 -1.90 11.52 -22.23
N MET A 134 -2.22 10.66 -23.20
CA MET A 134 -1.93 9.24 -23.13
C MET A 134 -0.44 8.97 -23.01
N LYS A 135 0.38 9.70 -23.78
CA LYS A 135 1.83 9.58 -23.72
C LYS A 135 2.37 9.97 -22.34
N SER A 136 1.84 11.04 -21.77
CA SER A 136 2.19 11.46 -20.40
C SER A 136 1.82 10.38 -19.37
N ARG A 137 0.62 9.80 -19.48
CA ARG A 137 0.19 8.70 -18.59
C ARG A 137 1.14 7.51 -18.68
N GLU A 138 1.47 7.07 -19.88
CA GLU A 138 2.39 5.95 -20.09
C GLU A 138 3.76 6.22 -19.45
N ASN A 139 4.30 7.40 -19.64
CA ASN A 139 5.61 7.78 -19.07
C ASN A 139 5.58 7.79 -17.54
N ILE A 140 4.52 8.33 -16.94
CA ILE A 140 4.34 8.35 -15.49
C ILE A 140 4.22 6.91 -14.96
N ASN A 141 3.37 6.09 -15.59
CA ASN A 141 3.16 4.71 -15.16
C ASN A 141 4.44 3.88 -15.23
N GLN A 142 5.26 4.03 -16.27
CA GLN A 142 6.55 3.35 -16.36
C GLN A 142 7.49 3.75 -15.24
N LYS A 143 7.55 5.05 -14.90
CA LYS A 143 8.34 5.53 -13.77
C LYS A 143 7.86 4.93 -12.45
N LEU A 144 6.55 4.91 -12.21
CA LEU A 144 5.96 4.36 -10.99
C LEU A 144 6.23 2.86 -10.84
N LEU A 145 6.16 2.11 -11.95
CA LEU A 145 6.48 0.68 -11.94
C LEU A 145 7.96 0.43 -11.59
N ARG A 146 8.88 1.25 -12.09
CA ARG A 146 10.30 1.15 -11.72
C ARG A 146 10.50 1.42 -10.23
N LYS A 147 9.85 2.43 -9.68
CA LYS A 147 9.95 2.76 -8.26
C LYS A 147 9.37 1.65 -7.38
N SER A 148 8.24 1.06 -7.76
CA SER A 148 7.66 -0.08 -7.06
C SER A 148 8.60 -1.30 -7.07
N LYS A 149 9.21 -1.63 -8.20
CA LYS A 149 10.18 -2.73 -8.32
C LYS A 149 11.44 -2.49 -7.50
N ASN A 150 11.97 -1.27 -7.52
CA ASN A 150 13.15 -0.91 -6.74
C ASN A 150 12.90 -1.06 -5.24
N GLN A 151 11.71 -0.72 -4.78
CA GLN A 151 11.31 -0.92 -3.39
C GLN A 151 11.30 -2.40 -3.00
N PHE A 152 10.76 -3.26 -3.85
CA PHE A 152 10.76 -4.71 -3.65
C PHE A 152 12.19 -5.28 -3.64
N SER A 153 13.03 -4.90 -4.59
CA SER A 153 14.43 -5.33 -4.68
C SER A 153 15.24 -4.93 -3.44
N TYR A 154 15.03 -3.72 -2.92
CA TYR A 154 15.74 -3.22 -1.76
C TYR A 154 15.45 -4.05 -0.50
N ARG A 155 14.21 -4.46 -0.31
CA ARG A 155 13.84 -5.28 0.85
C ARG A 155 14.30 -6.73 0.74
N GLY A 156 14.38 -7.28 -0.46
CA GLY A 156 14.93 -8.62 -0.71
C GLY A 156 16.38 -8.76 -0.30
N ASN A 157 17.15 -7.67 -0.34
CA ASN A 157 18.56 -7.66 0.04
C ASN A 157 18.82 -7.36 1.52
N SER A 158 17.84 -6.87 2.26
CA SER A 158 17.99 -6.56 3.69
C SER A 158 17.89 -7.78 4.62
N GLY A 159 17.67 -8.98 4.06
CA GLY A 159 17.63 -10.25 4.80
C GLY A 159 18.99 -10.97 4.91
N GLU A 160 20.03 -10.43 4.31
CA GLU A 160 21.38 -10.99 4.39
C GLU A 160 22.27 -10.11 5.28
N VAL A 161 22.09 -10.26 6.57
CA VAL A 161 23.13 -9.88 7.54
C VAL A 161 23.22 -10.99 8.58
#